data_6ea97748ebccb3f5f42a9f185c57a6a8
#
_entry.id   6ea97748ebccb3f5f42a9f185c57a6a8
#
_cell.length_a   1.000
_cell.length_b   1.000
_cell.length_c   1.000
_cell.angle_alpha   90.00
_cell.angle_beta   90.00
_cell.angle_gamma   90.00
#
_symmetry.space_group_name_H-M   'P 1'
#
loop_
_entity.id
_entity.type
_entity.pdbx_description
1 polymer ?
#
loop_
_entity_poly.entity_id
_entity_poly.type
_entity_poly.pdbx_seq_one_letter_code
_entity_poly.pdbx_strand_id
1 'polypeptide(L)'
;MSENVYDATSIQILDGLEAVRKRPGMYIGSTDSRGLHHLVWEIVDNAIDEALNGHGNTIKITIEKDGSLTVEDEGRGMPVGMHASGVSTLQVIFTVLHAGGKFSTSGGYKTSGGLHGVGASVVNALSKWVEVTVCTGGRIYAMSFKNGGSEVSELKELGKTNKTGSKVRFMPDDTIFSTTDFSFSTIEERARENAFLLKGLRMIVTDLRKDKHADFCYENGLEAFIEYLHEDKEVFHKPVSFSGMVNEIQIDCAFQYTDEYQENMFSFVNMVRTKDGGTHEVGARSAFTKVFNDYARRYGLLKEKDRNFEGSDVREGLTVILSLGLSLIHISEPTRH
;
A
#
# COMPACT_ATOMS: atom_id res chain seq x y z
N MET A 1 43.34 22.83 -18.63
CA MET A 1 41.93 22.38 -18.59
C MET A 1 41.92 20.99 -19.18
N SER A 2 41.75 19.95 -18.37
CA SER A 2 41.64 18.59 -18.89
C SER A 2 40.28 18.47 -19.55
N GLU A 3 40.25 18.25 -20.85
CA GLU A 3 39.06 17.84 -21.58
C GLU A 3 38.49 16.58 -20.95
N ASN A 4 37.26 16.64 -20.42
CA ASN A 4 36.53 15.45 -20.02
C ASN A 4 36.18 14.67 -21.29
N VAL A 5 37.01 13.73 -21.67
CA VAL A 5 36.76 12.81 -22.79
C VAL A 5 35.69 11.83 -22.32
N TYR A 6 34.51 11.89 -22.94
CA TYR A 6 33.47 10.88 -22.73
C TYR A 6 33.85 9.62 -23.47
N ASP A 7 34.37 8.67 -22.73
CA ASP A 7 34.84 7.37 -23.26
C ASP A 7 34.29 6.18 -22.46
N ALA A 8 34.71 4.96 -22.79
CA ALA A 8 34.23 3.75 -22.12
C ALA A 8 34.49 3.74 -20.60
N THR A 9 35.50 4.51 -20.12
CA THR A 9 35.80 4.61 -18.67
C THR A 9 34.82 5.53 -17.93
N SER A 10 34.07 6.37 -18.66
CA SER A 10 33.03 7.26 -18.11
C SER A 10 31.77 6.48 -17.75
N ILE A 11 31.60 5.22 -18.20
CA ILE A 11 30.43 4.41 -17.93
C ILE A 11 30.64 3.68 -16.60
N GLN A 12 29.81 4.05 -15.59
CA GLN A 12 29.81 3.41 -14.27
C GLN A 12 28.63 2.46 -14.16
N ILE A 13 28.90 1.22 -13.74
CA ILE A 13 27.84 0.28 -13.35
C ILE A 13 27.59 0.47 -11.86
N LEU A 14 26.33 0.71 -11.50
CA LEU A 14 25.88 0.79 -10.12
C LEU A 14 25.10 -0.47 -9.80
N ASP A 15 25.52 -1.18 -8.77
CA ASP A 15 24.90 -2.43 -8.35
C ASP A 15 24.20 -2.30 -6.99
N GLY A 16 23.12 -3.06 -6.82
CA GLY A 16 22.46 -3.28 -5.55
C GLY A 16 22.02 -1.98 -4.87
N LEU A 17 22.23 -1.90 -3.57
CA LEU A 17 21.79 -0.79 -2.73
C LEU A 17 22.51 0.54 -3.03
N GLU A 18 23.72 0.49 -3.60
CA GLU A 18 24.45 1.70 -4.00
C GLU A 18 23.73 2.45 -5.12
N ALA A 19 23.11 1.73 -6.06
CA ALA A 19 22.29 2.32 -7.11
C ALA A 19 21.11 3.10 -6.54
N VAL A 20 20.45 2.57 -5.52
CA VAL A 20 19.34 3.23 -4.82
C VAL A 20 19.81 4.51 -4.14
N ARG A 21 20.94 4.47 -3.42
CA ARG A 21 21.50 5.65 -2.72
C ARG A 21 21.90 6.77 -3.68
N LYS A 22 22.48 6.43 -4.83
CA LYS A 22 22.90 7.41 -5.84
C LYS A 22 21.74 8.00 -6.65
N ARG A 23 20.63 7.27 -6.80
CA ARG A 23 19.46 7.67 -7.58
C ARG A 23 18.14 7.39 -6.85
N PRO A 24 17.94 7.92 -5.62
CA PRO A 24 16.78 7.60 -4.79
C PRO A 24 15.45 7.95 -5.47
N GLY A 25 15.40 9.04 -6.24
CA GLY A 25 14.20 9.46 -6.95
C GLY A 25 13.66 8.46 -7.95
N MET A 26 14.49 7.52 -8.45
CA MET A 26 14.03 6.42 -9.34
C MET A 26 13.19 5.38 -8.59
N TYR A 27 13.36 5.26 -7.27
CA TYR A 27 12.72 4.25 -6.43
C TYR A 27 11.59 4.82 -5.59
N ILE A 28 11.75 6.05 -5.07
CA ILE A 28 10.79 6.68 -4.15
C ILE A 28 10.18 7.99 -4.70
N GLY A 29 10.44 8.31 -5.98
CA GLY A 29 9.89 9.45 -6.69
C GLY A 29 10.56 10.80 -6.35
N SER A 30 10.90 11.06 -5.09
CA SER A 30 11.56 12.30 -4.62
C SER A 30 12.33 12.05 -3.32
N THR A 31 13.13 13.03 -2.91
CA THR A 31 13.83 13.02 -1.61
C THR A 31 13.28 14.08 -0.64
N ASP A 32 12.11 14.64 -0.95
CA ASP A 32 11.35 15.51 -0.08
C ASP A 32 10.47 14.73 0.91
N SER A 33 9.56 15.40 1.60
CA SER A 33 8.62 14.77 2.53
C SER A 33 7.80 13.64 1.90
N ARG A 34 7.49 13.69 0.59
CA ARG A 34 6.73 12.62 -0.10
C ARG A 34 7.56 11.35 -0.22
N GLY A 35 8.82 11.49 -0.67
CA GLY A 35 9.74 10.36 -0.73
C GLY A 35 10.07 9.78 0.65
N LEU A 36 10.17 10.62 1.68
CA LEU A 36 10.34 10.17 3.07
C LEU A 36 9.17 9.27 3.50
N HIS A 37 7.92 9.70 3.27
CA HIS A 37 6.74 8.92 3.62
C HIS A 37 6.59 7.67 2.73
N HIS A 38 7.18 7.66 1.52
CA HIS A 38 7.20 6.46 0.70
C HIS A 38 7.92 5.29 1.39
N LEU A 39 8.98 5.55 2.17
CA LEU A 39 9.62 4.52 2.99
C LEU A 39 8.64 3.86 3.98
N VAL A 40 7.74 4.66 4.56
CA VAL A 40 6.71 4.13 5.48
C VAL A 40 5.77 3.21 4.72
N TRP A 41 5.33 3.65 3.53
CA TRP A 41 4.38 2.87 2.72
C TRP A 41 4.96 1.53 2.28
N GLU A 42 6.23 1.46 1.92
CA GLU A 42 6.87 0.20 1.55
C GLU A 42 6.84 -0.86 2.67
N ILE A 43 6.98 -0.45 3.92
CA ILE A 43 6.88 -1.40 5.05
C ILE A 43 5.42 -1.67 5.44
N VAL A 44 4.57 -0.66 5.43
CA VAL A 44 3.13 -0.79 5.74
C VAL A 44 2.43 -1.67 4.69
N ASP A 45 2.73 -1.50 3.40
CA ASP A 45 2.13 -2.30 2.33
C ASP A 45 2.53 -3.79 2.44
N ASN A 46 3.74 -4.10 2.95
CA ASN A 46 4.11 -5.48 3.26
C ASN A 46 3.26 -6.07 4.39
N ALA A 47 2.95 -5.28 5.43
CA ALA A 47 2.08 -5.70 6.53
C ALA A 47 0.61 -5.85 6.07
N ILE A 48 0.14 -4.94 5.21
CA ILE A 48 -1.19 -5.04 4.58
C ILE A 48 -1.30 -6.29 3.71
N ASP A 49 -0.27 -6.65 2.95
CA ASP A 49 -0.26 -7.87 2.14
C ASP A 49 -0.41 -9.14 2.99
N GLU A 50 0.15 -9.19 4.20
CA GLU A 50 -0.11 -10.28 5.14
C GLU A 50 -1.59 -10.31 5.56
N ALA A 51 -2.17 -9.14 5.91
CA ALA A 51 -3.56 -9.03 6.32
C ALA A 51 -4.54 -9.39 5.17
N LEU A 52 -4.27 -8.94 3.95
CA LEU A 52 -5.04 -9.29 2.73
C LEU A 52 -5.07 -10.80 2.48
N ASN A 53 -4.01 -11.51 2.86
CA ASN A 53 -3.93 -12.96 2.72
C ASN A 53 -4.39 -13.72 3.98
N GLY A 54 -5.06 -13.02 4.91
CA GLY A 54 -5.69 -13.59 6.10
C GLY A 54 -4.73 -13.86 7.27
N HIS A 55 -3.58 -13.18 7.28
CA HIS A 55 -2.56 -13.34 8.32
C HIS A 55 -2.41 -12.06 9.14
N GLY A 56 -3.00 -12.05 10.32
CA GLY A 56 -3.06 -10.87 11.19
C GLY A 56 -4.09 -9.84 10.71
N ASN A 57 -4.45 -8.94 11.62
CA ASN A 57 -5.40 -7.86 11.32
C ASN A 57 -5.05 -6.55 12.04
N THR A 58 -3.87 -6.47 12.65
CA THR A 58 -3.43 -5.28 13.39
C THR A 58 -2.07 -4.83 12.88
N ILE A 59 -1.99 -3.56 12.50
CA ILE A 59 -0.75 -2.90 12.08
C ILE A 59 -0.55 -1.66 12.95
N LYS A 60 0.65 -1.54 13.55
CA LYS A 60 1.01 -0.40 14.39
C LYS A 60 2.13 0.38 13.73
N ILE A 61 1.95 1.68 13.62
CA ILE A 61 2.93 2.62 13.08
C ILE A 61 3.29 3.60 14.19
N THR A 62 4.56 3.64 14.58
CA THR A 62 5.02 4.50 15.69
C THR A 62 6.14 5.41 15.20
N ILE A 63 5.93 6.72 15.31
CA ILE A 63 7.00 7.70 15.17
C ILE A 63 7.66 7.80 16.54
N GLU A 64 8.90 7.36 16.61
CA GLU A 64 9.66 7.26 17.86
C GLU A 64 10.19 8.63 18.33
N LYS A 65 10.56 8.74 19.60
CA LYS A 65 11.11 9.99 20.18
C LYS A 65 12.40 10.46 19.52
N ASP A 66 13.20 9.54 19.01
CA ASP A 66 14.46 9.83 18.32
C ASP A 66 14.28 10.19 16.83
N GLY A 67 13.04 10.21 16.33
CA GLY A 67 12.72 10.50 14.93
C GLY A 67 12.76 9.29 14.02
N SER A 68 13.11 8.08 14.51
CA SER A 68 12.93 6.85 13.75
C SER A 68 11.47 6.47 13.65
N LEU A 69 11.13 5.56 12.73
CA LEU A 69 9.79 5.05 12.57
C LEU A 69 9.76 3.53 12.69
N THR A 70 8.76 3.03 13.42
CA THR A 70 8.51 1.60 13.63
C THR A 70 7.19 1.21 12.97
N VAL A 71 7.19 0.11 12.21
CA VAL A 71 5.99 -0.60 11.75
C VAL A 71 6.00 -2.01 12.34
N GLU A 72 4.90 -2.40 12.97
CA GLU A 72 4.71 -3.73 13.57
C GLU A 72 3.42 -4.35 13.06
N ASP A 73 3.48 -5.59 12.59
CA ASP A 73 2.34 -6.39 12.14
C ASP A 73 2.19 -7.68 12.96
N GLU A 74 1.04 -8.32 12.84
CA GLU A 74 0.70 -9.61 13.43
C GLU A 74 0.59 -10.72 12.36
N GLY A 75 1.29 -10.57 11.22
CA GLY A 75 1.31 -11.55 10.14
C GLY A 75 2.08 -12.83 10.48
N ARG A 76 2.47 -13.60 9.47
CA ARG A 76 3.24 -14.85 9.65
C ARG A 76 4.68 -14.62 10.15
N GLY A 77 5.18 -13.40 10.02
CA GLY A 77 6.58 -13.07 10.18
C GLY A 77 7.40 -13.37 8.90
N MET A 78 8.41 -12.54 8.66
CA MET A 78 9.32 -12.75 7.52
C MET A 78 10.09 -14.07 7.67
N PRO A 79 10.44 -14.76 6.56
CA PRO A 79 11.24 -15.98 6.64
C PRO A 79 12.67 -15.68 7.14
N VAL A 80 13.16 -16.50 8.06
CA VAL A 80 14.49 -16.34 8.71
C VAL A 80 15.48 -17.45 8.37
N GLY A 81 15.07 -18.49 7.63
CA GLY A 81 15.92 -19.60 7.24
C GLY A 81 17.08 -19.18 6.34
N MET A 82 18.01 -20.12 6.11
CA MET A 82 19.11 -19.92 5.16
C MET A 82 18.60 -19.92 3.72
N HIS A 83 18.98 -18.91 2.96
CA HIS A 83 18.73 -18.82 1.52
C HIS A 83 19.77 -19.64 0.73
N ALA A 84 19.46 -20.02 -0.49
CA ALA A 84 20.38 -20.76 -1.38
C ALA A 84 21.71 -20.02 -1.65
N SER A 85 21.74 -18.70 -1.47
CA SER A 85 22.96 -17.87 -1.56
C SER A 85 23.89 -17.99 -0.36
N GLY A 86 23.56 -18.79 0.66
CA GLY A 86 24.40 -18.99 1.84
C GLY A 86 24.26 -17.94 2.95
N VAL A 87 23.33 -16.99 2.81
CA VAL A 87 22.99 -15.99 3.86
C VAL A 87 21.56 -16.17 4.34
N SER A 88 21.18 -15.52 5.44
CA SER A 88 19.81 -15.60 5.93
C SER A 88 18.82 -14.98 4.93
N THR A 89 17.61 -15.54 4.81
CA THR A 89 16.56 -14.97 3.95
C THR A 89 16.23 -13.54 4.34
N LEU A 90 16.29 -13.22 5.64
CA LEU A 90 16.06 -11.86 6.12
C LEU A 90 17.13 -10.89 5.57
N GLN A 91 18.41 -11.29 5.52
CA GLN A 91 19.46 -10.50 4.87
C GLN A 91 19.15 -10.28 3.39
N VAL A 92 18.74 -11.31 2.67
CA VAL A 92 18.38 -11.20 1.23
C VAL A 92 17.25 -10.18 1.04
N ILE A 93 16.19 -10.23 1.84
CA ILE A 93 15.04 -9.31 1.75
C ILE A 93 15.48 -7.84 1.89
N PHE A 94 16.41 -7.55 2.79
CA PHE A 94 16.83 -6.17 3.07
C PHE A 94 18.07 -5.71 2.27
N THR A 95 18.82 -6.60 1.59
CA THR A 95 20.05 -6.21 0.91
C THR A 95 20.07 -6.49 -0.58
N VAL A 96 19.12 -7.28 -1.11
CA VAL A 96 19.07 -7.63 -2.53
C VAL A 96 17.84 -6.99 -3.16
N LEU A 97 18.06 -6.23 -4.24
CA LEU A 97 16.95 -5.68 -5.04
C LEU A 97 16.27 -6.82 -5.81
N HIS A 98 14.94 -6.69 -6.00
CA HIS A 98 14.13 -7.69 -6.68
C HIS A 98 14.17 -9.08 -6.01
N ALA A 99 14.32 -9.11 -4.68
CA ALA A 99 14.19 -10.31 -3.87
C ALA A 99 12.87 -10.28 -3.11
N GLY A 100 11.99 -11.24 -3.36
CA GLY A 100 10.69 -11.30 -2.67
C GLY A 100 9.93 -12.59 -2.97
N GLY A 101 9.14 -13.04 -2.00
CA GLY A 101 8.28 -14.23 -2.12
C GLY A 101 7.03 -14.03 -2.98
N LYS A 102 6.82 -12.83 -3.53
CA LYS A 102 5.63 -12.45 -4.30
C LYS A 102 5.78 -12.66 -5.83
N PHE A 103 6.97 -13.09 -6.29
CA PHE A 103 7.25 -13.31 -7.72
C PHE A 103 6.78 -14.68 -8.25
N SER A 104 6.40 -15.61 -7.38
CA SER A 104 5.95 -16.93 -7.79
C SER A 104 4.55 -17.22 -7.27
N THR A 105 3.75 -17.92 -8.06
CA THR A 105 2.43 -18.43 -7.68
C THR A 105 2.49 -19.40 -6.47
N SER A 106 3.67 -19.96 -6.19
CA SER A 106 3.94 -20.82 -5.02
C SER A 106 4.26 -20.05 -3.74
N GLY A 107 4.43 -18.72 -3.80
CA GLY A 107 4.83 -17.88 -2.67
C GLY A 107 3.76 -17.63 -1.61
N GLY A 108 2.54 -18.17 -1.78
CA GLY A 108 1.47 -18.09 -0.79
C GLY A 108 0.73 -16.75 -0.74
N TYR A 109 0.95 -15.84 -1.70
CA TYR A 109 0.19 -14.61 -1.87
C TYR A 109 -0.74 -14.73 -3.08
N LYS A 110 -2.04 -14.48 -2.88
CA LYS A 110 -3.05 -14.43 -3.95
C LYS A 110 -3.16 -13.04 -4.56
N THR A 111 -3.11 -12.03 -3.69
CA THR A 111 -3.16 -10.61 -4.04
C THR A 111 -2.04 -9.88 -3.29
N SER A 112 -1.47 -8.86 -3.89
CA SER A 112 -0.44 -8.02 -3.25
C SER A 112 -0.47 -6.61 -3.84
N GLY A 113 -0.29 -5.59 -3.00
CA GLY A 113 -0.04 -4.22 -3.40
C GLY A 113 1.44 -3.97 -3.74
N GLY A 114 2.34 -4.68 -3.07
CA GLY A 114 3.79 -4.60 -3.28
C GLY A 114 4.27 -5.53 -4.39
N LEU A 115 4.40 -5.01 -5.61
CA LEU A 115 4.67 -5.82 -6.82
C LEU A 115 6.15 -5.90 -7.21
N HIS A 116 7.00 -5.00 -6.72
CA HIS A 116 8.35 -4.81 -7.26
C HIS A 116 9.44 -5.58 -6.51
N GLY A 117 9.16 -6.07 -5.30
CA GLY A 117 10.12 -6.81 -4.47
C GLY A 117 11.37 -5.99 -4.09
N VAL A 118 11.23 -4.66 -4.02
CA VAL A 118 12.33 -3.75 -3.70
C VAL A 118 12.11 -2.94 -2.43
N GLY A 119 10.90 -2.90 -1.88
CA GLY A 119 10.52 -1.99 -0.79
C GLY A 119 11.43 -2.07 0.43
N ALA A 120 11.61 -3.25 1.00
CA ALA A 120 12.44 -3.42 2.20
C ALA A 120 13.92 -3.07 1.94
N SER A 121 14.46 -3.44 0.78
CA SER A 121 15.84 -3.14 0.41
C SER A 121 16.05 -1.65 0.10
N VAL A 122 15.04 -0.97 -0.48
CA VAL A 122 15.04 0.49 -0.69
C VAL A 122 14.99 1.23 0.65
N VAL A 123 14.13 0.83 1.60
CA VAL A 123 14.10 1.41 2.95
C VAL A 123 15.45 1.26 3.62
N ASN A 124 16.08 0.08 3.52
CA ASN A 124 17.40 -0.16 4.10
C ASN A 124 18.48 0.73 3.44
N ALA A 125 18.50 0.79 2.09
CA ALA A 125 19.47 1.60 1.35
C ALA A 125 19.40 3.10 1.71
N LEU A 126 18.21 3.62 2.00
CA LEU A 126 17.95 5.04 2.27
C LEU A 126 17.89 5.37 3.78
N SER A 127 18.28 4.44 4.63
CA SER A 127 18.32 4.60 6.08
C SER A 127 19.74 4.59 6.64
N LYS A 128 19.97 5.34 7.72
CA LYS A 128 21.20 5.25 8.53
C LYS A 128 21.32 3.88 9.15
N TRP A 129 20.20 3.35 9.64
CA TRP A 129 20.10 2.02 10.18
C TRP A 129 18.67 1.48 10.09
N VAL A 130 18.56 0.16 10.06
CA VAL A 130 17.30 -0.60 10.12
C VAL A 130 17.45 -1.70 11.15
N GLU A 131 16.47 -1.86 12.02
CA GLU A 131 16.34 -2.96 12.98
C GLU A 131 15.11 -3.78 12.65
N VAL A 132 15.27 -5.08 12.53
CA VAL A 132 14.20 -6.01 12.19
C VAL A 132 14.08 -7.05 13.28
N THR A 133 12.87 -7.20 13.81
CA THR A 133 12.52 -8.28 14.74
C THR A 133 11.40 -9.11 14.12
N VAL A 134 11.55 -10.42 14.12
CA VAL A 134 10.59 -11.34 13.52
C VAL A 134 10.18 -12.39 14.55
N CYS A 135 8.88 -12.56 14.72
CA CYS A 135 8.27 -13.63 15.49
C CYS A 135 7.71 -14.68 14.54
N THR A 136 8.37 -15.83 14.45
CA THR A 136 7.97 -16.94 13.57
C THR A 136 8.43 -18.28 14.12
N GLY A 137 7.69 -19.37 13.85
CA GLY A 137 8.05 -20.70 14.33
C GLY A 137 8.18 -20.84 15.84
N GLY A 138 7.46 -20.02 16.62
CA GLY A 138 7.52 -20.02 18.09
C GLY A 138 8.76 -19.34 18.68
N ARG A 139 9.53 -18.61 17.89
CA ARG A 139 10.78 -17.97 18.27
C ARG A 139 10.83 -16.51 17.83
N ILE A 140 11.69 -15.73 18.50
CA ILE A 140 11.96 -14.33 18.17
C ILE A 140 13.36 -14.25 17.57
N TYR A 141 13.46 -13.63 16.42
CA TYR A 141 14.73 -13.37 15.73
C TYR A 141 14.93 -11.87 15.56
N ALA A 142 16.19 -11.43 15.58
CA ALA A 142 16.54 -10.04 15.32
C ALA A 142 17.76 -9.94 14.40
N MET A 143 17.76 -8.90 13.56
CA MET A 143 18.83 -8.54 12.65
C MET A 143 18.86 -7.02 12.50
N SER A 144 20.03 -6.45 12.30
CA SER A 144 20.19 -5.01 12.06
C SER A 144 21.10 -4.73 10.88
N PHE A 145 20.85 -3.59 10.25
CA PHE A 145 21.57 -3.09 9.10
C PHE A 145 21.98 -1.64 9.38
N LYS A 146 23.17 -1.24 8.93
CA LYS A 146 23.66 0.14 9.09
C LYS A 146 24.26 0.64 7.77
N ASN A 147 24.43 1.95 7.69
CA ASN A 147 25.10 2.63 6.58
C ASN A 147 24.51 2.24 5.21
N GLY A 148 23.15 2.30 5.11
CA GLY A 148 22.47 1.93 3.87
C GLY A 148 22.59 0.45 3.50
N GLY A 149 22.73 -0.42 4.51
CA GLY A 149 22.81 -1.87 4.32
C GLY A 149 24.20 -2.41 4.02
N SER A 150 25.26 -1.58 4.05
CA SER A 150 26.65 -2.03 3.88
C SER A 150 27.19 -2.81 5.07
N GLU A 151 26.65 -2.55 6.27
CA GLU A 151 26.96 -3.28 7.48
C GLU A 151 25.74 -4.11 7.89
N VAL A 152 25.91 -5.41 8.04
CA VAL A 152 24.85 -6.36 8.37
C VAL A 152 25.25 -7.15 9.60
N SER A 153 24.36 -7.19 10.62
CA SER A 153 24.60 -8.02 11.81
C SER A 153 24.32 -9.49 11.51
N GLU A 154 24.79 -10.36 12.37
CA GLU A 154 24.33 -11.75 12.35
C GLU A 154 22.84 -11.83 12.76
N LEU A 155 22.13 -12.82 12.23
CA LEU A 155 20.78 -13.16 12.67
C LEU A 155 20.87 -13.78 14.07
N LYS A 156 20.21 -13.16 15.06
CA LYS A 156 20.18 -13.61 16.45
C LYS A 156 18.82 -14.15 16.83
N GLU A 157 18.78 -15.31 17.47
CA GLU A 157 17.61 -15.80 18.17
C GLU A 157 17.58 -15.18 19.59
N LEU A 158 16.48 -14.48 19.92
CA LEU A 158 16.32 -13.78 21.18
C LEU A 158 15.54 -14.57 22.23
N GLY A 159 14.77 -15.60 21.82
CA GLY A 159 13.98 -16.40 22.72
C GLY A 159 12.71 -17.00 22.10
N LYS A 160 11.82 -17.49 22.95
CA LYS A 160 10.54 -18.12 22.56
C LYS A 160 9.40 -17.11 22.63
N THR A 161 8.38 -17.28 21.79
CA THR A 161 7.18 -16.47 21.78
C THR A 161 5.98 -17.26 21.28
N ASN A 162 4.78 -16.85 21.70
CA ASN A 162 3.52 -17.34 21.13
C ASN A 162 2.95 -16.36 20.06
N LYS A 163 3.64 -15.24 19.82
CA LYS A 163 3.23 -14.25 18.80
C LYS A 163 3.82 -14.61 17.46
N THR A 164 3.18 -14.11 16.41
CA THR A 164 3.72 -14.07 15.04
C THR A 164 3.73 -12.63 14.55
N GLY A 165 4.52 -12.33 13.53
CA GLY A 165 4.57 -11.02 12.90
C GLY A 165 5.98 -10.48 12.73
N SER A 166 6.07 -9.31 12.15
CA SER A 166 7.33 -8.60 11.93
C SER A 166 7.27 -7.20 12.54
N LYS A 167 8.42 -6.73 12.99
CA LYS A 167 8.64 -5.37 13.45
C LYS A 167 9.85 -4.81 12.74
N VAL A 168 9.67 -3.74 11.98
CA VAL A 168 10.72 -3.03 11.27
C VAL A 168 10.81 -1.62 11.81
N ARG A 169 11.98 -1.25 12.33
CA ARG A 169 12.28 0.10 12.77
C ARG A 169 13.43 0.67 11.95
N PHE A 170 13.29 1.88 11.45
CA PHE A 170 14.31 2.49 10.60
C PHE A 170 14.49 3.97 10.89
N MET A 171 15.72 4.45 10.69
CA MET A 171 16.10 5.86 10.78
C MET A 171 16.49 6.36 9.39
N PRO A 172 15.70 7.24 8.76
CA PRO A 172 16.04 7.79 7.44
C PRO A 172 17.40 8.48 7.45
N ASP A 173 18.10 8.43 6.32
CA ASP A 173 19.41 9.07 6.16
C ASP A 173 19.25 10.56 5.81
N ASP A 174 19.56 11.44 6.75
CA ASP A 174 19.47 12.90 6.60
C ASP A 174 20.48 13.48 5.59
N THR A 175 21.40 12.68 5.08
CA THR A 175 22.28 13.09 3.97
C THR A 175 21.61 12.91 2.61
N ILE A 176 20.50 12.16 2.56
CA ILE A 176 19.74 11.88 1.33
C ILE A 176 18.45 12.69 1.27
N PHE A 177 17.72 12.75 2.38
CA PHE A 177 16.44 13.43 2.46
C PHE A 177 16.59 14.91 2.83
N SER A 178 15.81 15.77 2.19
CA SER A 178 15.73 17.20 2.55
C SER A 178 15.08 17.43 3.92
N THR A 179 14.31 16.45 4.40
CA THR A 179 13.71 16.39 5.74
C THR A 179 13.57 14.95 6.17
N THR A 180 13.77 14.69 7.47
CA THR A 180 13.51 13.38 8.10
C THR A 180 12.38 13.47 9.13
N ASP A 181 11.62 14.58 9.13
CA ASP A 181 10.48 14.77 10.03
C ASP A 181 9.22 14.12 9.45
N PHE A 182 8.79 12.99 10.03
CA PHE A 182 7.56 12.32 9.67
C PHE A 182 6.33 13.12 10.11
N SER A 183 5.37 13.28 9.19
CA SER A 183 4.08 13.92 9.45
C SER A 183 3.08 12.91 10.01
N PHE A 184 2.64 13.13 11.25
CA PHE A 184 1.59 12.30 11.86
C PHE A 184 0.31 12.32 11.03
N SER A 185 -0.14 13.50 10.59
CA SER A 185 -1.40 13.64 9.81
C SER A 185 -1.34 12.90 8.48
N THR A 186 -0.20 12.90 7.79
CA THR A 186 -0.02 12.16 6.54
C THR A 186 -0.11 10.64 6.76
N ILE A 187 0.47 10.16 7.85
CA ILE A 187 0.42 8.72 8.20
C ILE A 187 -0.97 8.35 8.70
N GLU A 188 -1.59 9.20 9.52
CA GLU A 188 -2.95 9.01 10.03
C GLU A 188 -3.97 8.89 8.90
N GLU A 189 -3.95 9.81 7.93
CA GLU A 189 -4.85 9.82 6.78
C GLU A 189 -4.73 8.52 5.96
N ARG A 190 -3.51 8.10 5.65
CA ARG A 190 -3.27 6.85 4.91
C ARG A 190 -3.67 5.60 5.71
N ALA A 191 -3.43 5.59 7.02
CA ALA A 191 -3.83 4.50 7.90
C ALA A 191 -5.36 4.36 7.96
N ARG A 192 -6.08 5.48 8.07
CA ARG A 192 -7.54 5.52 8.04
C ARG A 192 -8.08 5.00 6.71
N GLU A 193 -7.52 5.45 5.58
CA GLU A 193 -7.89 4.98 4.24
C GLU A 193 -7.72 3.46 4.13
N ASN A 194 -6.58 2.91 4.56
CA ASN A 194 -6.33 1.47 4.55
C ASN A 194 -7.30 0.69 5.45
N ALA A 195 -7.66 1.23 6.63
CA ALA A 195 -8.63 0.61 7.53
C ALA A 195 -10.05 0.56 6.93
N PHE A 196 -10.44 1.54 6.11
CA PHE A 196 -11.69 1.51 5.35
C PHE A 196 -11.66 0.46 4.22
N LEU A 197 -10.56 0.38 3.49
CA LEU A 197 -10.43 -0.49 2.32
C LEU A 197 -10.38 -1.97 2.68
N LEU A 198 -9.77 -2.32 3.80
CA LEU A 198 -9.70 -3.70 4.27
C LEU A 198 -10.53 -3.87 5.54
N LYS A 199 -11.74 -4.37 5.37
CA LYS A 199 -12.71 -4.62 6.46
C LYS A 199 -12.08 -5.40 7.61
N GLY A 200 -12.20 -4.86 8.83
CA GLY A 200 -11.66 -5.46 10.06
C GLY A 200 -10.15 -5.30 10.26
N LEU A 201 -9.44 -4.60 9.36
CA LEU A 201 -8.05 -4.20 9.58
C LEU A 201 -7.99 -3.09 10.62
N ARG A 202 -7.22 -3.30 11.69
CA ARG A 202 -6.95 -2.29 12.71
C ARG A 202 -5.62 -1.61 12.44
N MET A 203 -5.65 -0.30 12.24
CA MET A 203 -4.48 0.55 12.02
C MET A 203 -4.30 1.47 13.22
N ILE A 204 -3.16 1.37 13.89
CA ILE A 204 -2.83 2.18 15.07
C ILE A 204 -1.64 3.08 14.72
N VAL A 205 -1.80 4.39 14.85
CA VAL A 205 -0.73 5.37 14.61
C VAL A 205 -0.42 6.11 15.88
N THR A 206 0.86 6.17 16.26
CA THR A 206 1.32 6.87 17.46
C THR A 206 2.51 7.76 17.12
N ASP A 207 2.51 9.01 17.57
CA ASP A 207 3.66 9.91 17.52
C ASP A 207 4.13 10.19 18.95
N LEU A 208 5.19 9.51 19.38
CA LEU A 208 5.76 9.64 20.72
C LEU A 208 6.50 10.97 20.93
N ARG A 209 6.75 11.74 19.87
CA ARG A 209 7.38 13.06 19.95
C ARG A 209 6.37 14.13 20.41
N LYS A 210 5.10 13.97 19.99
CA LYS A 210 4.02 14.96 20.16
C LYS A 210 2.83 14.42 20.94
N ASP A 211 2.94 13.23 21.53
CA ASP A 211 1.88 12.53 22.27
C ASP A 211 0.55 12.45 21.51
N LYS A 212 0.64 12.09 20.21
CA LYS A 212 -0.53 11.90 19.33
C LYS A 212 -0.81 10.43 19.13
N HIS A 213 -2.09 10.10 19.07
CA HIS A 213 -2.55 8.72 18.87
C HIS A 213 -3.81 8.69 18.02
N ALA A 214 -3.90 7.71 17.13
CA ALA A 214 -5.09 7.40 16.35
C ALA A 214 -5.23 5.88 16.22
N ASP A 215 -6.48 5.39 16.22
CA ASP A 215 -6.82 3.96 16.16
C ASP A 215 -8.04 3.79 15.26
N PHE A 216 -7.89 3.07 14.16
CA PHE A 216 -8.91 2.88 13.15
C PHE A 216 -9.19 1.39 12.95
N CYS A 217 -10.48 1.04 12.96
CA CYS A 217 -10.97 -0.29 12.61
C CYS A 217 -12.42 -0.17 12.16
N TYR A 218 -12.73 -0.53 10.92
CA TYR A 218 -14.06 -0.39 10.35
C TYR A 218 -14.62 -1.73 9.90
N GLU A 219 -15.63 -2.22 10.60
CA GLU A 219 -16.32 -3.48 10.27
C GLU A 219 -17.22 -3.34 9.03
N ASN A 220 -17.67 -2.13 8.71
CA ASN A 220 -18.50 -1.84 7.54
C ASN A 220 -17.67 -1.44 6.31
N GLY A 221 -16.34 -1.34 6.42
CA GLY A 221 -15.43 -1.12 5.30
C GLY A 221 -15.80 0.10 4.44
N LEU A 222 -16.10 -0.14 3.16
CA LEU A 222 -16.38 0.94 2.19
C LEU A 222 -17.65 1.74 2.51
N GLU A 223 -18.64 1.18 3.21
CA GLU A 223 -19.80 1.96 3.66
C GLU A 223 -19.38 3.03 4.66
N ALA A 224 -18.56 2.66 5.65
CA ALA A 224 -18.02 3.60 6.62
C ALA A 224 -17.13 4.66 5.93
N PHE A 225 -16.45 4.30 4.84
CA PHE A 225 -15.68 5.27 4.07
C PHE A 225 -16.58 6.30 3.37
N ILE A 226 -17.70 5.88 2.77
CA ILE A 226 -18.70 6.80 2.21
C ILE A 226 -19.28 7.71 3.29
N GLU A 227 -19.67 7.15 4.45
CA GLU A 227 -20.20 7.92 5.57
C GLU A 227 -19.20 8.98 6.05
N TYR A 228 -17.91 8.61 6.14
CA TYR A 228 -16.84 9.55 6.48
C TYR A 228 -16.69 10.69 5.45
N LEU A 229 -16.78 10.38 4.15
CA LEU A 229 -16.69 11.39 3.09
C LEU A 229 -17.89 12.34 3.06
N HIS A 230 -19.00 11.93 3.66
CA HIS A 230 -20.26 12.67 3.65
C HIS A 230 -20.69 13.13 5.05
N GLU A 231 -19.79 13.14 6.05
CA GLU A 231 -20.10 13.52 7.43
C GLU A 231 -20.80 14.89 7.54
N ASP A 232 -20.40 15.83 6.67
CA ASP A 232 -20.93 17.21 6.65
C ASP A 232 -21.84 17.49 5.42
N LYS A 233 -22.40 16.44 4.77
CA LYS A 233 -23.18 16.60 3.53
C LYS A 233 -24.64 16.14 3.71
N GLU A 234 -25.55 16.74 2.95
CA GLU A 234 -26.90 16.24 2.81
C GLU A 234 -26.94 15.04 1.87
N VAL A 235 -27.43 13.90 2.37
CA VAL A 235 -27.45 12.62 1.66
C VAL A 235 -28.89 12.19 1.34
N PHE A 236 -29.13 11.65 0.15
CA PHE A 236 -30.45 11.21 -0.29
C PHE A 236 -30.84 9.82 0.20
N HIS A 237 -29.87 8.99 0.56
CA HIS A 237 -30.09 7.61 1.01
C HIS A 237 -28.90 7.12 1.85
N LYS A 238 -29.04 5.97 2.50
CA LYS A 238 -27.92 5.29 3.16
C LYS A 238 -26.91 4.82 2.12
N PRO A 239 -25.61 4.65 2.47
CA PRO A 239 -24.65 4.03 1.57
C PRO A 239 -25.17 2.70 1.04
N VAL A 240 -24.93 2.44 -0.23
CA VAL A 240 -25.20 1.16 -0.88
C VAL A 240 -23.87 0.51 -1.21
N SER A 241 -23.68 -0.72 -0.76
CA SER A 241 -22.47 -1.47 -1.06
C SER A 241 -22.79 -2.83 -1.70
N PHE A 242 -21.88 -3.32 -2.49
CA PHE A 242 -21.91 -4.67 -3.04
C PHE A 242 -20.51 -5.19 -3.29
N SER A 243 -20.38 -6.51 -3.24
CA SER A 243 -19.15 -7.24 -3.55
C SER A 243 -19.45 -8.34 -4.55
N GLY A 244 -18.50 -8.61 -5.42
CA GLY A 244 -18.62 -9.67 -6.42
C GLY A 244 -17.28 -10.09 -6.97
N MET A 245 -17.27 -11.22 -7.69
CA MET A 245 -16.09 -11.72 -8.38
C MET A 245 -16.43 -11.98 -9.85
N VAL A 246 -15.62 -11.43 -10.74
CA VAL A 246 -15.76 -11.59 -12.19
C VAL A 246 -14.39 -11.89 -12.77
N ASN A 247 -14.24 -13.04 -13.45
CA ASN A 247 -12.98 -13.46 -14.06
C ASN A 247 -11.78 -13.37 -13.09
N GLU A 248 -11.98 -13.89 -11.87
CA GLU A 248 -10.98 -13.87 -10.77
C GLU A 248 -10.61 -12.47 -10.26
N ILE A 249 -11.33 -11.43 -10.70
CA ILE A 249 -11.18 -10.07 -10.18
C ILE A 249 -12.24 -9.88 -9.09
N GLN A 250 -11.78 -9.63 -7.86
CA GLN A 250 -12.65 -9.20 -6.77
C GLN A 250 -13.04 -7.74 -7.00
N ILE A 251 -14.33 -7.43 -6.89
CA ILE A 251 -14.87 -6.08 -7.02
C ILE A 251 -15.65 -5.75 -5.76
N ASP A 252 -15.22 -4.74 -5.04
CA ASP A 252 -15.95 -4.16 -3.92
C ASP A 252 -16.30 -2.71 -4.27
N CYS A 253 -17.56 -2.36 -4.15
CA CYS A 253 -18.06 -1.04 -4.49
C CYS A 253 -19.00 -0.53 -3.42
N ALA A 254 -18.86 0.74 -3.06
CA ALA A 254 -19.85 1.46 -2.28
C ALA A 254 -20.16 2.80 -2.96
N PHE A 255 -21.42 3.24 -2.87
CA PHE A 255 -21.83 4.51 -3.43
C PHE A 255 -22.96 5.17 -2.64
N GLN A 256 -23.06 6.48 -2.80
CA GLN A 256 -24.13 7.29 -2.21
C GLN A 256 -24.33 8.56 -3.03
N TYR A 257 -25.56 9.05 -3.09
CA TYR A 257 -25.90 10.34 -3.69
C TYR A 257 -26.07 11.42 -2.62
N THR A 258 -25.59 12.61 -2.95
CA THR A 258 -25.71 13.83 -2.16
C THR A 258 -26.43 14.92 -2.98
N ASP A 259 -26.74 16.04 -2.36
CA ASP A 259 -27.27 17.23 -3.02
C ASP A 259 -26.24 18.05 -3.80
N GLU A 260 -24.99 17.57 -3.86
CA GLU A 260 -23.93 18.19 -4.66
C GLU A 260 -24.10 17.90 -6.17
N TYR A 261 -23.46 18.73 -6.99
CA TYR A 261 -23.49 18.56 -8.47
C TYR A 261 -22.29 17.75 -9.00
N GLN A 262 -21.27 17.53 -8.15
CA GLN A 262 -20.02 16.89 -8.59
C GLN A 262 -20.08 15.37 -8.45
N GLU A 263 -19.53 14.67 -9.45
CA GLU A 263 -19.18 13.25 -9.36
C GLU A 263 -17.84 13.12 -8.60
N ASN A 264 -17.81 12.27 -7.58
CA ASN A 264 -16.61 11.91 -6.86
C ASN A 264 -16.36 10.40 -7.04
N MET A 265 -15.24 10.04 -7.67
CA MET A 265 -14.85 8.64 -7.84
C MET A 265 -13.49 8.39 -7.20
N PHE A 266 -13.47 7.44 -6.27
CA PHE A 266 -12.28 6.97 -5.58
C PHE A 266 -12.06 5.52 -5.99
N SER A 267 -10.97 5.24 -6.71
CA SER A 267 -10.71 3.89 -7.21
C SER A 267 -9.36 3.37 -6.71
N PHE A 268 -9.35 2.07 -6.41
CA PHE A 268 -8.22 1.37 -5.82
C PHE A 268 -8.02 0.02 -6.51
N VAL A 269 -6.77 -0.36 -6.70
CA VAL A 269 -6.37 -1.69 -7.16
C VAL A 269 -5.37 -2.26 -6.16
N ASN A 270 -5.69 -3.38 -5.54
CA ASN A 270 -4.89 -4.00 -4.48
C ASN A 270 -4.48 -2.99 -3.38
N MET A 271 -5.44 -2.21 -2.88
CA MET A 271 -5.27 -1.17 -1.86
C MET A 271 -4.49 0.09 -2.31
N VAL A 272 -4.03 0.13 -3.58
CA VAL A 272 -3.31 1.28 -4.14
C VAL A 272 -4.30 2.17 -4.90
N ARG A 273 -4.33 3.45 -4.55
CA ARG A 273 -5.20 4.44 -5.20
C ARG A 273 -4.77 4.70 -6.64
N THR A 274 -5.70 4.58 -7.59
CA THR A 274 -5.48 4.83 -9.02
C THR A 274 -5.78 6.29 -9.36
N LYS A 275 -4.85 7.20 -9.04
CA LYS A 275 -5.04 8.65 -9.18
C LYS A 275 -5.31 9.10 -10.61
N ASP A 276 -4.75 8.41 -11.59
CA ASP A 276 -4.89 8.71 -13.01
C ASP A 276 -6.10 8.02 -13.65
N GLY A 277 -6.94 7.35 -12.82
CA GLY A 277 -8.09 6.58 -13.28
C GLY A 277 -7.68 5.30 -14.01
N GLY A 278 -8.58 4.84 -14.91
CA GLY A 278 -8.33 3.63 -15.70
C GLY A 278 -9.61 3.05 -16.30
N THR A 279 -9.46 1.92 -16.99
CA THR A 279 -10.59 1.21 -17.65
C THR A 279 -11.65 0.75 -16.64
N HIS A 280 -11.27 0.45 -15.40
CA HIS A 280 -12.18 0.09 -14.32
C HIS A 280 -13.14 1.23 -13.95
N GLU A 281 -12.67 2.48 -13.91
CA GLU A 281 -13.54 3.64 -13.69
C GLU A 281 -14.49 3.88 -14.88
N VAL A 282 -13.97 3.77 -16.11
CA VAL A 282 -14.79 3.88 -17.32
C VAL A 282 -15.88 2.81 -17.34
N GLY A 283 -15.52 1.58 -16.96
CA GLY A 283 -16.46 0.47 -16.82
C GLY A 283 -17.54 0.74 -15.77
N ALA A 284 -17.15 1.23 -14.59
CA ALA A 284 -18.08 1.59 -13.51
C ALA A 284 -19.06 2.69 -13.96
N ARG A 285 -18.57 3.79 -14.54
CA ARG A 285 -19.41 4.88 -15.06
C ARG A 285 -20.40 4.39 -16.10
N SER A 286 -19.96 3.53 -17.01
CA SER A 286 -20.81 2.94 -18.04
C SER A 286 -21.87 2.01 -17.44
N ALA A 287 -21.51 1.22 -16.43
CA ALA A 287 -22.42 0.34 -15.72
C ALA A 287 -23.51 1.11 -14.98
N PHE A 288 -23.15 2.17 -14.25
CA PHE A 288 -24.14 3.05 -13.59
C PHE A 288 -25.15 3.58 -14.61
N THR A 289 -24.67 4.19 -15.70
CA THR A 289 -25.54 4.76 -16.74
C THR A 289 -26.46 3.70 -17.34
N LYS A 290 -25.94 2.52 -17.63
CA LYS A 290 -26.72 1.42 -18.20
C LYS A 290 -27.80 0.92 -17.24
N VAL A 291 -27.42 0.62 -15.99
CA VAL A 291 -28.34 0.07 -14.98
C VAL A 291 -29.50 1.04 -14.70
N PHE A 292 -29.23 2.34 -14.59
CA PHE A 292 -30.28 3.34 -14.38
C PHE A 292 -31.24 3.42 -15.56
N ASN A 293 -30.74 3.39 -16.79
CA ASN A 293 -31.60 3.39 -17.98
C ASN A 293 -32.44 2.09 -18.09
N ASP A 294 -31.82 0.93 -17.87
CA ASP A 294 -32.49 -0.35 -17.87
C ASP A 294 -33.61 -0.41 -16.81
N TYR A 295 -33.30 0.09 -15.59
CA TYR A 295 -34.28 0.18 -14.50
C TYR A 295 -35.43 1.13 -14.85
N ALA A 296 -35.13 2.34 -15.34
CA ALA A 296 -36.14 3.34 -15.68
C ALA A 296 -37.10 2.84 -16.78
N ARG A 297 -36.59 2.13 -17.75
CA ARG A 297 -37.43 1.51 -18.81
C ARG A 297 -38.24 0.35 -18.25
N ARG A 298 -37.63 -0.52 -17.46
CA ARG A 298 -38.32 -1.69 -16.87
C ARG A 298 -39.50 -1.29 -15.99
N TYR A 299 -39.40 -0.18 -15.28
CA TYR A 299 -40.44 0.31 -14.36
C TYR A 299 -41.31 1.43 -14.97
N GLY A 300 -41.18 1.71 -16.29
CA GLY A 300 -42.01 2.67 -16.99
C GLY A 300 -41.75 4.13 -16.64
N LEU A 301 -40.64 4.44 -16.00
CA LEU A 301 -40.18 5.81 -15.71
C LEU A 301 -39.74 6.52 -17.01
N LEU A 302 -39.17 5.76 -17.95
CA LEU A 302 -38.91 6.16 -19.33
C LEU A 302 -39.87 5.39 -20.28
N LYS A 303 -40.60 6.11 -21.12
CA LYS A 303 -41.43 5.54 -22.18
C LYS A 303 -40.54 5.13 -23.36
N GLU A 304 -41.08 4.29 -24.26
CA GLU A 304 -40.34 3.76 -25.43
C GLU A 304 -39.77 4.87 -26.34
N LYS A 305 -40.43 6.02 -26.44
CA LYS A 305 -39.98 7.18 -27.22
C LYS A 305 -39.10 8.16 -26.50
N ASP A 306 -38.89 8.00 -25.18
CA ASP A 306 -38.11 8.92 -24.39
C ASP A 306 -36.60 8.65 -24.64
N ARG A 307 -35.81 9.71 -24.58
CA ARG A 307 -34.34 9.58 -24.63
C ARG A 307 -33.83 8.93 -23.35
N ASN A 308 -32.77 8.15 -23.47
CA ASN A 308 -32.06 7.64 -22.29
C ASN A 308 -31.41 8.78 -21.51
N PHE A 309 -31.24 8.58 -20.21
CA PHE A 309 -30.40 9.42 -19.39
C PHE A 309 -28.96 9.39 -19.92
N GLU A 310 -28.32 10.55 -19.95
CA GLU A 310 -26.90 10.65 -20.23
C GLU A 310 -26.09 10.28 -18.98
N GLY A 311 -24.79 10.00 -19.16
CA GLY A 311 -23.94 9.65 -18.04
C GLY A 311 -23.80 10.76 -17.00
N SER A 312 -23.82 12.03 -17.43
CA SER A 312 -23.83 13.20 -16.56
C SER A 312 -25.07 13.24 -15.65
N ASP A 313 -26.25 12.94 -16.22
CA ASP A 313 -27.51 12.98 -15.47
C ASP A 313 -27.52 11.94 -14.32
N VAL A 314 -26.94 10.76 -14.59
CA VAL A 314 -26.91 9.65 -13.63
C VAL A 314 -25.85 9.86 -12.55
N ARG A 315 -24.77 10.57 -12.85
CA ARG A 315 -23.63 10.71 -11.94
C ARG A 315 -23.56 12.05 -11.20
N GLU A 316 -24.54 12.93 -11.41
CA GLU A 316 -24.64 14.17 -10.64
C GLU A 316 -24.89 13.85 -9.16
N GLY A 317 -24.06 14.41 -8.26
CA GLY A 317 -24.08 14.16 -6.83
C GLY A 317 -23.64 12.76 -6.38
N LEU A 318 -23.12 11.94 -7.30
CA LEU A 318 -22.70 10.58 -7.03
C LEU A 318 -21.27 10.53 -6.46
N THR A 319 -21.11 9.93 -5.30
CA THR A 319 -19.82 9.49 -4.79
C THR A 319 -19.71 7.97 -4.87
N VAL A 320 -18.64 7.46 -5.49
CA VAL A 320 -18.35 6.03 -5.63
C VAL A 320 -16.97 5.72 -5.08
N ILE A 321 -16.87 4.66 -4.31
CA ILE A 321 -15.61 4.02 -3.93
C ILE A 321 -15.59 2.65 -4.62
N LEU A 322 -14.56 2.41 -5.43
CA LEU A 322 -14.36 1.18 -6.19
C LEU A 322 -13.03 0.56 -5.79
N SER A 323 -13.04 -0.63 -5.21
CA SER A 323 -11.85 -1.38 -4.84
C SER A 323 -11.79 -2.68 -5.64
N LEU A 324 -10.68 -2.90 -6.33
CA LEU A 324 -10.44 -4.10 -7.13
C LEU A 324 -9.31 -4.91 -6.52
N GLY A 325 -9.57 -6.21 -6.34
CA GLY A 325 -8.54 -7.20 -6.00
C GLY A 325 -8.13 -7.96 -7.25
N LEU A 326 -6.93 -7.69 -7.75
CA LEU A 326 -6.35 -8.41 -8.89
C LEU A 326 -5.37 -9.46 -8.39
N SER A 327 -5.45 -10.68 -8.96
CA SER A 327 -4.41 -11.67 -8.72
C SER A 327 -3.09 -11.25 -9.38
N LEU A 328 -1.96 -11.72 -8.81
CA LEU A 328 -0.62 -11.41 -9.35
C LEU A 328 -0.46 -11.81 -10.83
N ILE A 329 -1.18 -12.83 -11.29
CA ILE A 329 -1.16 -13.30 -12.68
C ILE A 329 -1.72 -12.22 -13.62
N HIS A 330 -2.80 -11.54 -13.25
CA HIS A 330 -3.43 -10.51 -14.09
C HIS A 330 -2.61 -9.20 -14.16
N ILE A 331 -1.78 -8.94 -13.16
CA ILE A 331 -0.93 -7.74 -13.13
C ILE A 331 0.33 -7.95 -13.98
N SER A 332 0.80 -9.20 -14.10
CA SER A 332 2.05 -9.54 -14.77
C SER A 332 1.90 -9.80 -16.27
N GLU A 333 0.67 -9.99 -16.78
CA GLU A 333 0.46 -10.15 -18.21
C GLU A 333 0.41 -8.79 -18.91
N PRO A 334 1.32 -8.53 -19.88
CA PRO A 334 1.16 -7.35 -20.74
C PRO A 334 -0.14 -7.54 -21.53
N THR A 335 -1.01 -6.54 -21.49
CA THR A 335 -2.19 -6.48 -22.34
C THR A 335 -1.75 -6.69 -23.79
N ARG A 336 -2.01 -7.88 -24.34
CA ARG A 336 -1.94 -8.10 -25.78
C ARG A 336 -3.06 -7.28 -26.42
N HIS A 337 -2.68 -6.24 -27.11
CA HIS A 337 -3.54 -5.51 -28.03
C HIS A 337 -3.74 -6.34 -29.30
#